data_c33cd6352ea20485ff59dd76369eef56
#
_entry.id   c33cd6352ea20485ff59dd76369eef56
#
_cell.length_a   1.000
_cell.length_b   1.000
_cell.length_c   1.000
_cell.angle_alpha   90.00
_cell.angle_beta   90.00
_cell.angle_gamma   90.00
#
_symmetry.space_group_name_H-M   'P 1'
#
loop_
_entity.id
_entity.type
_entity.pdbx_description
1 polymer ?
#
loop_
_entity_poly.entity_id
_entity_poly.type
_entity_poly.pdbx_seq_one_letter_code
_entity_poly.pdbx_strand_id
1 'polypeptide(L)'
;MYYRRLTESDVEQYRKLRLKSLQTDPKGFASTYKREVEFPLSKFKSRIISSETQFTIGAFDDTALVCIGTFYSETLEKVKHKGNLVTVYCDPSYRRQGIASLLIQKIINEANELGFVKIIGLCVLSENESAIALYEQLGFKRYGTEPKALFDGSNYYDEDLMYMEL
;
A
#
# COMPACT_ATOMS: atom_id res chain seq x y z
N MET A 1 12.89 -14.75 4.69
CA MET A 1 12.07 -13.60 4.23
C MET A 1 12.89 -12.77 3.28
N TYR A 2 12.42 -12.48 2.07
CA TYR A 2 13.06 -11.55 1.13
C TYR A 2 12.05 -10.61 0.50
N TYR A 3 12.52 -9.45 0.00
CA TYR A 3 11.71 -8.34 -0.48
C TYR A 3 12.15 -7.97 -1.89
N ARG A 4 11.22 -7.93 -2.84
CA ARG A 4 11.50 -7.51 -4.22
C ARG A 4 10.28 -6.90 -4.89
N ARG A 5 10.50 -6.21 -5.99
CA ARG A 5 9.39 -5.81 -6.87
C ARG A 5 8.65 -7.04 -7.38
N LEU A 6 7.34 -6.92 -7.43
CA LEU A 6 6.49 -7.91 -8.10
C LEU A 6 6.68 -7.80 -9.61
N THR A 7 6.54 -8.94 -10.26
CA THR A 7 6.58 -9.07 -11.72
C THR A 7 5.29 -9.71 -12.20
N GLU A 8 5.14 -9.81 -13.52
CA GLU A 8 3.97 -10.46 -14.11
C GLU A 8 3.75 -11.89 -13.60
N SER A 9 4.83 -12.63 -13.31
CA SER A 9 4.73 -14.00 -12.78
C SER A 9 4.12 -14.10 -11.39
N ASP A 10 4.04 -12.98 -10.65
CA ASP A 10 3.48 -12.95 -9.30
C ASP A 10 1.98 -12.63 -9.27
N VAL A 11 1.34 -12.40 -10.41
CA VAL A 11 -0.03 -11.86 -10.49
C VAL A 11 -1.05 -12.74 -9.77
N GLU A 12 -0.93 -14.07 -9.83
CA GLU A 12 -1.85 -14.99 -9.16
C GLU A 12 -1.72 -14.90 -7.63
N GLN A 13 -0.50 -14.85 -7.11
CA GLN A 13 -0.27 -14.68 -5.68
C GLN A 13 -0.73 -13.30 -5.20
N TYR A 14 -0.45 -12.25 -5.99
CA TYR A 14 -0.91 -10.90 -5.71
C TYR A 14 -2.43 -10.83 -5.66
N ARG A 15 -3.14 -11.38 -6.65
CA ARG A 15 -4.61 -11.46 -6.67
C ARG A 15 -5.13 -12.13 -5.42
N LYS A 16 -4.59 -13.30 -5.07
CA LYS A 16 -4.99 -14.05 -3.88
C LYS A 16 -4.81 -13.22 -2.60
N LEU A 17 -3.65 -12.59 -2.42
CA LEU A 17 -3.36 -11.79 -1.24
C LEU A 17 -4.21 -10.50 -1.19
N ARG A 18 -4.41 -9.85 -2.34
CA ARG A 18 -5.30 -8.69 -2.46
C ARG A 18 -6.75 -9.01 -2.11
N LEU A 19 -7.30 -10.08 -2.63
CA LEU A 19 -8.66 -10.50 -2.30
C LEU A 19 -8.79 -10.88 -0.82
N LYS A 20 -7.77 -11.52 -0.26
CA LYS A 20 -7.72 -11.80 1.19
C LYS A 20 -7.73 -10.50 2.00
N SER A 21 -6.99 -9.47 1.60
CA SER A 21 -6.97 -8.18 2.30
C SER A 21 -8.35 -7.53 2.40
N LEU A 22 -9.13 -7.61 1.34
CA LEU A 22 -10.50 -7.07 1.29
C LEU A 22 -11.50 -7.84 2.16
N GLN A 23 -11.17 -9.07 2.55
CA GLN A 23 -11.98 -9.90 3.44
C GLN A 23 -11.58 -9.76 4.91
N THR A 24 -10.29 -9.66 5.19
CA THR A 24 -9.76 -9.60 6.57
C THR A 24 -9.75 -8.20 7.15
N ASP A 25 -9.53 -7.18 6.30
CA ASP A 25 -9.46 -5.77 6.70
C ASP A 25 -10.32 -4.88 5.79
N PRO A 26 -11.61 -5.18 5.64
CA PRO A 26 -12.49 -4.50 4.65
C PRO A 26 -12.55 -2.99 4.84
N LYS A 27 -12.47 -2.49 6.07
CA LYS A 27 -12.52 -1.06 6.37
C LYS A 27 -11.30 -0.28 5.86
N GLY A 28 -10.16 -0.93 5.73
CA GLY A 28 -8.89 -0.28 5.33
C GLY A 28 -8.77 0.05 3.84
N PHE A 29 -9.79 -0.26 3.04
CA PHE A 29 -9.73 -0.11 1.59
C PHE A 29 -11.00 0.53 1.04
N ALA A 30 -10.85 1.45 0.07
CA ALA A 30 -11.98 2.04 -0.63
C ALA A 30 -12.71 1.06 -1.56
N SER A 31 -12.05 -0.01 -2.00
CA SER A 31 -12.65 -1.07 -2.82
C SER A 31 -13.19 -2.22 -1.95
N THR A 32 -14.00 -3.08 -2.53
CA THR A 32 -14.62 -4.21 -1.85
C THR A 32 -14.24 -5.55 -2.47
N TYR A 33 -14.29 -6.63 -1.68
CA TYR A 33 -14.12 -7.99 -2.19
C TYR A 33 -15.14 -8.32 -3.29
N LYS A 34 -16.43 -7.99 -3.09
CA LYS A 34 -17.50 -8.24 -4.05
C LYS A 34 -17.20 -7.64 -5.42
N ARG A 35 -16.58 -6.46 -5.45
CA ARG A 35 -16.19 -5.79 -6.68
C ARG A 35 -14.96 -6.43 -7.32
N GLU A 36 -13.90 -6.65 -6.54
CA GLU A 36 -12.61 -7.07 -7.09
C GLU A 36 -12.54 -8.54 -7.46
N VAL A 37 -13.34 -9.41 -6.83
CA VAL A 37 -13.38 -10.85 -7.16
C VAL A 37 -13.80 -11.10 -8.62
N GLU A 38 -14.61 -10.19 -9.19
CA GLU A 38 -15.09 -10.24 -10.58
C GLU A 38 -14.06 -9.67 -11.59
N PHE A 39 -12.97 -9.06 -11.13
CA PHE A 39 -11.98 -8.49 -12.04
C PHE A 39 -11.21 -9.58 -12.78
N PRO A 40 -10.96 -9.38 -14.09
CA PRO A 40 -10.08 -10.25 -14.83
C PRO A 40 -8.64 -10.15 -14.30
N LEU A 41 -7.85 -11.20 -14.50
CA LEU A 41 -6.45 -11.26 -14.05
C LEU A 41 -5.61 -10.10 -14.60
N SER A 42 -5.90 -9.64 -15.83
CA SER A 42 -5.25 -8.49 -16.45
C SER A 42 -5.35 -7.21 -15.62
N LYS A 43 -6.45 -7.03 -14.86
CA LYS A 43 -6.63 -5.88 -13.97
C LYS A 43 -5.67 -5.92 -12.78
N PHE A 44 -5.43 -7.09 -12.22
CA PHE A 44 -4.43 -7.28 -11.16
C PHE A 44 -3.00 -7.15 -11.71
N LYS A 45 -2.74 -7.69 -12.89
CA LYS A 45 -1.47 -7.57 -13.59
C LYS A 45 -1.07 -6.10 -13.79
N SER A 46 -1.97 -5.26 -14.28
CA SER A 46 -1.69 -3.84 -14.51
C SER A 46 -1.31 -3.06 -13.24
N ARG A 47 -1.68 -3.55 -12.06
CA ARG A 47 -1.35 -2.92 -10.78
C ARG A 47 0.07 -3.21 -10.29
N ILE A 48 0.66 -4.32 -10.73
CA ILE A 48 1.97 -4.79 -10.23
C ILE A 48 3.10 -4.64 -11.24
N ILE A 49 2.79 -4.40 -12.52
CA ILE A 49 3.82 -4.12 -13.51
C ILE A 49 4.50 -2.80 -13.17
N SER A 50 5.82 -2.88 -12.97
CA SER A 50 6.63 -1.71 -12.68
C SER A 50 6.77 -0.79 -13.90
N SER A 51 6.73 0.50 -13.63
CA SER A 51 7.01 1.58 -14.58
C SER A 51 7.96 2.61 -13.94
N GLU A 52 8.23 3.70 -14.62
CA GLU A 52 8.98 4.84 -14.04
C GLU A 52 8.22 5.54 -12.90
N THR A 53 6.90 5.36 -12.83
CA THR A 53 6.03 6.06 -11.88
C THR A 53 5.29 5.14 -10.90
N GLN A 54 5.43 3.82 -11.05
CA GLN A 54 4.71 2.86 -10.20
C GLN A 54 5.51 1.58 -10.03
N PHE A 55 5.49 1.04 -8.81
CA PHE A 55 5.96 -0.32 -8.51
C PHE A 55 5.27 -0.88 -7.26
N THR A 56 5.21 -2.19 -7.17
CA THR A 56 4.73 -2.92 -5.99
C THR A 56 5.85 -3.77 -5.43
N ILE A 57 6.13 -3.65 -4.14
CA ILE A 57 7.06 -4.52 -3.42
C ILE A 57 6.26 -5.63 -2.75
N GLY A 58 6.74 -6.85 -2.86
CA GLY A 58 6.26 -8.01 -2.12
C GLY A 58 7.30 -8.52 -1.13
N ALA A 59 6.86 -8.96 0.04
CA ALA A 59 7.64 -9.77 0.97
C ALA A 59 7.26 -11.23 0.79
N PHE A 60 8.26 -12.09 0.69
CA PHE A 60 8.10 -13.52 0.45
C PHE A 60 8.70 -14.34 1.58
N ASP A 61 7.92 -15.29 2.08
CA ASP A 61 8.40 -16.37 2.94
C ASP A 61 8.58 -17.61 2.07
N ASP A 62 9.85 -17.98 1.82
CA ASP A 62 10.22 -18.89 0.74
C ASP A 62 9.62 -18.43 -0.59
N THR A 63 8.65 -19.15 -1.14
CA THR A 63 7.97 -18.80 -2.40
C THR A 63 6.62 -18.10 -2.20
N ALA A 64 6.12 -18.03 -0.97
CA ALA A 64 4.80 -17.48 -0.64
C ALA A 64 4.83 -15.95 -0.48
N LEU A 65 4.03 -15.23 -1.24
CA LEU A 65 3.81 -13.79 -1.07
C LEU A 65 2.94 -13.53 0.16
N VAL A 66 3.49 -12.85 1.17
CA VAL A 66 2.83 -12.67 2.48
C VAL A 66 2.58 -11.22 2.87
N CYS A 67 3.25 -10.26 2.23
CA CYS A 67 3.02 -8.84 2.47
C CYS A 67 3.24 -8.07 1.17
N ILE A 68 2.45 -7.01 0.94
CA ILE A 68 2.52 -6.15 -0.25
C ILE A 68 2.42 -4.69 0.13
N GLY A 69 2.99 -3.84 -0.71
CA GLY A 69 2.80 -2.40 -0.67
C GLY A 69 3.11 -1.81 -2.04
N THR A 70 2.35 -0.82 -2.45
CA THR A 70 2.48 -0.20 -3.77
C THR A 70 2.84 1.27 -3.62
N PHE A 71 3.78 1.71 -4.42
CA PHE A 71 4.14 3.10 -4.64
C PHE A 71 3.69 3.53 -6.04
N TYR A 72 3.17 4.74 -6.13
CA TYR A 72 3.04 5.45 -7.40
C TYR A 72 3.30 6.94 -7.22
N SER A 73 3.87 7.59 -8.23
CA SER A 73 4.00 9.05 -8.27
C SER A 73 2.90 9.67 -9.12
N GLU A 74 2.59 10.93 -8.82
CA GLU A 74 1.74 11.74 -9.69
C GLU A 74 2.41 11.95 -11.04
N THR A 75 1.60 12.12 -12.10
CA THR A 75 2.10 12.20 -13.48
C THR A 75 2.07 13.61 -14.07
N LEU A 76 1.25 14.50 -13.50
CA LEU A 76 1.19 15.90 -13.96
C LEU A 76 2.43 16.66 -13.52
N GLU A 77 2.98 17.48 -14.40
CA GLU A 77 4.27 18.15 -14.26
C GLU A 77 4.49 18.85 -12.91
N LYS A 78 3.50 19.61 -12.43
CA LYS A 78 3.61 20.38 -11.17
C LYS A 78 3.53 19.53 -9.91
N VAL A 79 3.11 18.29 -10.01
CA VAL A 79 2.89 17.38 -8.86
C VAL A 79 3.68 16.09 -8.97
N LYS A 80 4.43 15.85 -10.05
CA LYS A 80 5.20 14.62 -10.26
C LYS A 80 6.20 14.26 -9.14
N HIS A 81 6.60 15.27 -8.37
CA HIS A 81 7.46 15.09 -7.20
C HIS A 81 6.74 14.44 -6.00
N LYS A 82 5.43 14.26 -6.09
CA LYS A 82 4.61 13.62 -5.05
C LYS A 82 4.45 12.13 -5.34
N GLY A 83 4.79 11.32 -4.37
CA GLY A 83 4.50 9.88 -4.36
C GLY A 83 3.37 9.53 -3.40
N ASN A 84 2.80 8.37 -3.60
CA ASN A 84 1.73 7.82 -2.76
C ASN A 84 2.08 6.39 -2.38
N LEU A 85 1.99 6.07 -1.10
CA LEU A 85 2.09 4.72 -0.58
C LEU A 85 0.67 4.18 -0.38
N VAL A 86 0.34 3.11 -1.09
CA VAL A 86 -1.00 2.52 -1.07
C VAL A 86 -0.94 0.99 -0.99
N THR A 87 -2.08 0.38 -0.73
CA THR A 87 -2.26 -1.08 -0.74
C THR A 87 -1.26 -1.81 0.18
N VAL A 88 -0.90 -1.20 1.31
CA VAL A 88 -0.08 -1.88 2.31
C VAL A 88 -0.94 -2.92 3.02
N TYR A 89 -0.53 -4.17 2.89
CA TYR A 89 -1.19 -5.28 3.57
C TYR A 89 -0.20 -6.38 3.91
N CYS A 90 -0.30 -6.90 5.12
CA CYS A 90 0.43 -8.08 5.57
C CYS A 90 -0.56 -9.15 6.03
N ASP A 91 -0.37 -10.38 5.58
CA ASP A 91 -1.18 -11.52 6.00
C ASP A 91 -1.22 -11.58 7.55
N PRO A 92 -2.39 -11.75 8.18
CA PRO A 92 -2.51 -11.80 9.65
C PRO A 92 -1.53 -12.75 10.33
N SER A 93 -1.21 -13.88 9.71
CA SER A 93 -0.27 -14.88 10.26
C SER A 93 1.20 -14.38 10.30
N TYR A 94 1.51 -13.28 9.60
CA TYR A 94 2.85 -12.72 9.47
C TYR A 94 2.98 -11.33 10.12
N ARG A 95 1.93 -10.85 10.79
CA ARG A 95 1.94 -9.53 11.46
C ARG A 95 2.81 -9.54 12.71
N ARG A 96 3.19 -8.34 13.17
CA ARG A 96 3.99 -8.10 14.39
C ARG A 96 5.38 -8.75 14.38
N GLN A 97 5.93 -8.97 13.19
CA GLN A 97 7.26 -9.54 12.96
C GLN A 97 8.19 -8.54 12.24
N GLY A 98 7.80 -7.27 12.12
CA GLY A 98 8.58 -6.23 11.44
C GLY A 98 8.52 -6.28 9.91
N ILE A 99 7.80 -7.24 9.31
CA ILE A 99 7.78 -7.46 7.85
C ILE A 99 7.26 -6.24 7.09
N ALA A 100 6.14 -5.64 7.53
CA ALA A 100 5.59 -4.46 6.90
C ALA A 100 6.54 -3.24 7.02
N SER A 101 7.24 -3.09 8.14
CA SER A 101 8.22 -2.03 8.34
C SER A 101 9.35 -2.11 7.32
N LEU A 102 9.95 -3.29 7.16
CA LEU A 102 11.02 -3.52 6.18
C LEU A 102 10.55 -3.35 4.74
N LEU A 103 9.33 -3.79 4.44
CA LEU A 103 8.71 -3.61 3.12
C LEU A 103 8.54 -2.14 2.78
N ILE A 104 7.97 -1.35 3.70
CA ILE A 104 7.74 0.09 3.51
C ILE A 104 9.08 0.83 3.41
N GLN A 105 10.07 0.47 4.24
CA GLN A 105 11.41 1.06 4.16
C GLN A 105 12.05 0.81 2.77
N LYS A 106 11.88 -0.39 2.21
CA LYS A 106 12.34 -0.69 0.85
C LYS A 106 11.61 0.16 -0.19
N ILE A 107 10.30 0.35 -0.05
CA ILE A 107 9.52 1.24 -0.94
C ILE A 107 10.04 2.67 -0.87
N ILE A 108 10.30 3.20 0.34
CA ILE A 108 10.83 4.55 0.54
C ILE A 108 12.20 4.70 -0.15
N ASN A 109 13.09 3.73 0.05
CA ASN A 109 14.43 3.75 -0.57
C ASN A 109 14.34 3.74 -2.09
N GLU A 110 13.54 2.85 -2.69
CA GLU A 110 13.36 2.78 -4.14
C GLU A 110 12.68 4.04 -4.71
N ALA A 111 11.73 4.63 -3.98
CA ALA A 111 11.12 5.91 -4.38
C ALA A 111 12.13 7.06 -4.36
N ASN A 112 13.02 7.10 -3.36
CA ASN A 112 14.08 8.09 -3.27
C ASN A 112 15.10 7.94 -4.42
N GLU A 113 15.43 6.69 -4.82
CA GLU A 113 16.32 6.40 -5.95
C GLU A 113 15.78 6.91 -7.30
N LEU A 114 14.47 7.15 -7.43
CA LEU A 114 13.90 7.77 -8.64
C LEU A 114 14.39 9.24 -8.83
N GLY A 115 14.88 9.89 -7.78
CA GLY A 115 15.50 11.20 -7.80
C GLY A 115 14.53 12.38 -7.97
N PHE A 116 13.39 12.19 -8.60
CA PHE A 116 12.39 13.25 -8.79
C PHE A 116 11.30 13.28 -7.70
N VAL A 117 11.10 12.19 -6.97
CA VAL A 117 10.16 12.14 -5.83
C VAL A 117 10.77 12.88 -4.65
N LYS A 118 10.00 13.76 -4.03
CA LYS A 118 10.44 14.56 -2.87
C LYS A 118 9.57 14.38 -1.64
N ILE A 119 8.38 13.83 -1.82
CA ILE A 119 7.42 13.63 -0.73
C ILE A 119 6.60 12.38 -1.02
N ILE A 120 6.34 11.58 0.01
CA ILE A 120 5.43 10.43 -0.06
C ILE A 120 4.27 10.68 0.89
N GLY A 121 3.04 10.59 0.37
CA GLY A 121 1.81 10.68 1.14
C GLY A 121 1.16 9.30 1.32
N LEU A 122 0.32 9.19 2.32
CA LEU A 122 -0.58 8.06 2.55
C LEU A 122 -1.83 8.49 3.30
N CYS A 123 -2.88 7.68 3.19
CA CYS A 123 -4.08 7.78 4.02
C CYS A 123 -4.19 6.50 4.86
N VAL A 124 -4.63 6.64 6.10
CA VAL A 124 -4.83 5.53 7.03
C VAL A 124 -6.07 5.77 7.87
N LEU A 125 -6.87 4.72 8.12
CA LEU A 125 -8.01 4.85 9.04
C LEU A 125 -7.57 5.48 10.36
N SER A 126 -8.28 6.51 10.81
CA SER A 126 -7.97 7.22 12.06
C SER A 126 -8.05 6.31 13.29
N GLU A 127 -8.82 5.23 13.21
CA GLU A 127 -8.95 4.21 14.26
C GLU A 127 -7.85 3.13 14.21
N ASN A 128 -7.01 3.10 13.17
CA ASN A 128 -5.96 2.09 13.01
C ASN A 128 -4.65 2.51 13.69
N GLU A 129 -4.67 2.54 15.03
CA GLU A 129 -3.52 2.97 15.84
C GLU A 129 -2.23 2.21 15.53
N SER A 130 -2.32 0.91 15.23
CA SER A 130 -1.14 0.10 14.94
C SER A 130 -0.47 0.47 13.62
N ALA A 131 -1.25 0.80 12.59
CA ALA A 131 -0.71 1.27 11.32
C ALA A 131 -0.15 2.70 11.44
N ILE A 132 -0.85 3.59 12.16
CA ILE A 132 -0.37 4.94 12.43
C ILE A 132 0.98 4.90 13.15
N ALA A 133 1.10 4.12 14.22
CA ALA A 133 2.36 3.96 14.95
C ALA A 133 3.50 3.42 14.06
N LEU A 134 3.21 2.47 13.16
CA LEU A 134 4.18 1.97 12.18
C LEU A 134 4.65 3.07 11.25
N TYR A 135 3.75 3.87 10.69
CA TYR A 135 4.11 4.96 9.80
C TYR A 135 4.89 6.07 10.52
N GLU A 136 4.51 6.42 11.76
CA GLU A 136 5.26 7.38 12.58
C GLU A 136 6.68 6.91 12.88
N GLN A 137 6.88 5.63 13.21
CA GLN A 137 8.22 5.05 13.40
C GLN A 137 9.09 5.11 12.14
N LEU A 138 8.49 5.09 10.96
CA LEU A 138 9.18 5.22 9.68
C LEU A 138 9.42 6.68 9.27
N GLY A 139 8.93 7.65 10.04
CA GLY A 139 9.15 9.06 9.81
C GLY A 139 8.00 9.81 9.14
N PHE A 140 6.86 9.16 8.92
CA PHE A 140 5.66 9.85 8.44
C PHE A 140 5.07 10.73 9.54
N LYS A 141 4.53 11.87 9.15
CA LYS A 141 3.88 12.84 10.03
C LYS A 141 2.44 13.05 9.58
N ARG A 142 1.53 13.07 10.53
CA ARG A 142 0.14 13.44 10.26
C ARG A 142 0.03 14.95 10.03
N TYR A 143 -0.70 15.35 8.99
CA TYR A 143 -0.95 16.76 8.68
C TYR A 143 -2.42 17.12 8.57
N GLY A 144 -3.32 16.14 8.64
CA GLY A 144 -4.75 16.36 8.59
C GLY A 144 -5.54 15.09 8.81
N THR A 145 -6.86 15.24 8.88
CA THR A 145 -7.83 14.15 8.93
C THR A 145 -8.93 14.46 7.93
N GLU A 146 -9.24 13.52 7.04
CA GLU A 146 -10.39 13.59 6.15
C GLU A 146 -11.61 13.01 6.86
N PRO A 147 -12.61 13.84 7.23
CA PRO A 147 -13.81 13.35 7.88
C PRO A 147 -14.68 12.60 6.86
N LYS A 148 -15.25 11.46 7.29
CA LYS A 148 -16.13 10.64 6.45
C LYS A 148 -15.48 10.21 5.14
N ALA A 149 -14.20 9.89 5.17
CA ALA A 149 -13.42 9.49 4.01
C ALA A 149 -13.95 8.19 3.36
N LEU A 150 -14.44 7.26 4.18
CA LEU A 150 -14.98 5.98 3.72
C LEU A 150 -16.38 5.73 4.29
N PHE A 151 -17.21 5.01 3.52
CA PHE A 151 -18.55 4.58 3.91
C PHE A 151 -18.75 3.10 3.59
N ASP A 152 -19.10 2.29 4.59
CA ASP A 152 -19.27 0.84 4.43
C ASP A 152 -20.70 0.37 4.14
N GLY A 153 -21.61 1.32 3.96
CA GLY A 153 -23.05 1.08 3.80
C GLY A 153 -23.85 1.33 5.08
N SER A 154 -23.19 1.47 6.22
CA SER A 154 -23.82 1.72 7.53
C SER A 154 -23.11 2.83 8.31
N ASN A 155 -21.79 2.85 8.28
CA ASN A 155 -20.96 3.77 9.05
C ASN A 155 -19.99 4.54 8.15
N TYR A 156 -19.65 5.76 8.57
CA TYR A 156 -18.58 6.57 8.00
C TYR A 156 -17.32 6.40 8.83
N TYR A 157 -16.17 6.42 8.16
CA TYR A 157 -14.84 6.34 8.77
C TYR A 157 -13.99 7.50 8.31
N ASP A 158 -13.23 8.07 9.24
CA ASP A 158 -12.27 9.11 8.97
C ASP A 158 -10.92 8.50 8.59
N GLU A 159 -10.14 9.20 7.77
CA GLU A 159 -8.76 8.85 7.45
C GLU A 159 -7.80 9.95 7.87
N ASP A 160 -6.72 9.57 8.52
CA ASP A 160 -5.59 10.44 8.78
C ASP A 160 -4.71 10.53 7.54
N LEU A 161 -4.34 11.76 7.20
CA LEU A 161 -3.46 12.08 6.09
C LEU A 161 -2.04 12.24 6.62
N MET A 162 -1.11 11.42 6.12
CA MET A 162 0.27 11.42 6.56
C MET A 162 1.23 11.63 5.38
N TYR A 163 2.39 12.18 5.66
CA TYR A 163 3.44 12.43 4.67
C TYR A 163 4.83 12.25 5.25
N MET A 164 5.81 12.00 4.39
CA MET A 164 7.23 12.14 4.70
C MET A 164 7.94 12.83 3.54
N GLU A 165 8.92 13.66 3.85
CA GLU A 165 9.87 14.24 2.89
C GLU A 165 11.06 13.29 2.70
N LEU A 166 11.52 13.15 1.45
CA LEU A 166 12.67 12.30 1.09
C LEU A 166 13.96 13.12 1.02
#